data_06b83b0d1d45f89fc9032c59415341ff
#
_entry.id   06b83b0d1d45f89fc9032c59415341ff
#
_cell.length_a   1.000
_cell.length_b   1.000
_cell.length_c   1.000
_cell.angle_alpha   90.00
_cell.angle_beta   90.00
_cell.angle_gamma   90.00
#
_symmetry.space_group_name_H-M   'P 1'
#
loop_
_entity.id
_entity.type
_entity.pdbx_description
1 polymer ?
#
loop_
_entity_poly.entity_id
_entity_poly.type
_entity_poly.pdbx_seq_one_letter_code
_entity_poly.pdbx_strand_id
1 'polypeptide(L)'
;YVRSVNAGASICHLHGPYTIDEEIQADGTRLSDLDIPGWAKLRQDIYDGCTAKPIIQYGIANGRFPQRKELMIDQRPDMISTCFNPHDECFDYEPGREPVELYGLHNRPELEEYCRVTGELGVKIEAECFHYGGVWNAQRMLQKGLLKPPVWITFFLGWRGGSYTPPTAEAMLYNHHHLPEGFLYNTSVMDPAEQWKILTVAIILGGHVRVGMEDNPFLSAGEYAKS
;
A
#
# COMPACT_ATOMS: atom_id res chain seq x y z
N TYR A 1 -8.24 -8.50 -10.33
CA TYR A 1 -7.51 -7.40 -10.97
C TYR A 1 -8.16 -6.97 -12.28
N VAL A 2 -8.25 -7.85 -13.30
CA VAL A 2 -8.79 -7.52 -14.63
C VAL A 2 -10.20 -6.90 -14.56
N ARG A 3 -11.10 -7.49 -13.75
CA ARG A 3 -12.46 -6.94 -13.59
C ARG A 3 -12.47 -5.53 -12.99
N SER A 4 -11.60 -5.26 -12.01
CA SER A 4 -11.50 -3.94 -11.36
C SER A 4 -10.99 -2.89 -12.35
N VAL A 5 -9.96 -3.22 -13.14
CA VAL A 5 -9.44 -2.33 -14.18
C VAL A 5 -10.48 -2.07 -15.26
N ASN A 6 -11.17 -3.10 -15.74
CA ASN A 6 -12.24 -2.96 -16.75
C ASN A 6 -13.48 -2.21 -16.22
N ALA A 7 -13.63 -2.13 -14.89
CA ALA A 7 -14.64 -1.29 -14.24
C ALA A 7 -14.18 0.17 -14.02
N GLY A 8 -12.94 0.52 -14.37
CA GLY A 8 -12.42 1.89 -14.34
C GLY A 8 -11.30 2.18 -13.35
N ALA A 9 -10.77 1.18 -12.63
CA ALA A 9 -9.61 1.38 -11.78
C ALA A 9 -8.37 1.73 -12.62
N SER A 10 -7.69 2.82 -12.27
CA SER A 10 -6.52 3.32 -13.01
C SER A 10 -5.21 2.70 -12.52
N ILE A 11 -5.12 2.37 -11.23
CA ILE A 11 -3.97 1.73 -10.60
C ILE A 11 -4.39 0.35 -10.12
N CYS A 12 -3.58 -0.65 -10.44
CA CYS A 12 -3.77 -2.02 -10.01
C CYS A 12 -2.66 -2.37 -9.02
N HIS A 13 -3.00 -2.43 -7.73
CA HIS A 13 -2.11 -2.85 -6.67
C HIS A 13 -2.09 -4.37 -6.57
N LEU A 14 -0.90 -4.95 -6.65
CA LEU A 14 -0.70 -6.40 -6.72
C LEU A 14 0.15 -6.89 -5.56
N HIS A 15 -0.33 -7.93 -4.89
CA HIS A 15 0.54 -8.87 -4.20
C HIS A 15 0.72 -10.09 -5.09
N GLY A 16 1.95 -10.43 -5.37
CA GLY A 16 2.27 -11.50 -6.31
C GLY A 16 2.60 -12.83 -5.64
N PRO A 17 2.94 -13.83 -6.45
CA PRO A 17 3.27 -15.15 -5.94
C PRO A 17 4.60 -15.16 -5.19
N TYR A 18 4.67 -16.10 -4.23
CA TYR A 18 5.85 -16.44 -3.46
C TYR A 18 6.23 -17.88 -3.76
N THR A 19 7.54 -18.21 -3.69
CA THR A 19 8.05 -19.55 -4.03
C THR A 19 8.10 -20.50 -2.84
N ILE A 20 8.14 -19.98 -1.64
CA ILE A 20 8.23 -20.76 -0.40
C ILE A 20 7.27 -20.24 0.66
N ASP A 21 7.05 -21.07 1.67
CA ASP A 21 6.27 -20.72 2.83
C ASP A 21 6.88 -19.52 3.58
N GLU A 22 6.00 -18.81 4.25
CA GLU A 22 6.33 -17.64 5.02
C GLU A 22 7.22 -18.01 6.21
N GLU A 23 8.30 -17.27 6.38
CA GLU A 23 9.20 -17.38 7.53
C GLU A 23 8.94 -16.26 8.53
N ILE A 24 8.64 -16.61 9.77
CA ILE A 24 8.44 -15.63 10.84
C ILE A 24 9.78 -15.42 11.55
N GLN A 25 10.27 -14.19 11.53
CA GLN A 25 11.50 -13.80 12.21
C GLN A 25 11.28 -13.65 13.72
N ALA A 26 12.36 -13.61 14.49
CA ALA A 26 12.30 -13.50 15.95
C ALA A 26 11.64 -12.19 16.46
N ASP A 27 11.60 -11.16 15.63
CA ASP A 27 10.93 -9.89 15.90
C ASP A 27 9.46 -9.86 15.41
N GLY A 28 8.94 -10.98 14.92
CA GLY A 28 7.59 -11.10 14.39
C GLY A 28 7.45 -10.72 12.91
N THR A 29 8.50 -10.22 12.27
CA THR A 29 8.48 -9.88 10.84
C THR A 29 8.26 -11.15 10.01
N ARG A 30 7.33 -11.08 9.05
CA ARG A 30 7.05 -12.16 8.11
C ARG A 30 7.80 -11.92 6.81
N LEU A 31 8.55 -12.92 6.37
CA LEU A 31 9.34 -12.87 5.13
C LEU A 31 9.00 -14.07 4.25
N SER A 32 8.91 -13.82 2.95
CA SER A 32 8.70 -14.83 1.93
C SER A 32 9.64 -14.61 0.75
N ASP A 33 9.96 -15.65 0.01
CA ASP A 33 10.72 -15.49 -1.22
C ASP A 33 9.80 -15.14 -2.39
N LEU A 34 10.21 -14.17 -3.19
CA LEU A 34 9.44 -13.70 -4.34
C LEU A 34 9.62 -14.62 -5.55
N ASP A 35 8.51 -15.06 -6.14
CA ASP A 35 8.52 -15.71 -7.46
C ASP A 35 8.61 -14.66 -8.56
N ILE A 36 9.81 -14.16 -8.85
CA ILE A 36 10.05 -13.10 -9.84
C ILE A 36 9.46 -13.42 -11.22
N PRO A 37 9.65 -14.63 -11.80
CA PRO A 37 8.97 -15.01 -13.03
C PRO A 37 7.44 -15.01 -12.92
N GLY A 38 6.89 -15.47 -11.80
CA GLY A 38 5.46 -15.45 -11.53
C GLY A 38 4.89 -14.02 -11.48
N TRP A 39 5.62 -13.06 -10.92
CA TRP A 39 5.25 -11.65 -10.96
C TRP A 39 5.19 -11.09 -12.39
N ALA A 40 6.16 -11.44 -13.25
CA ALA A 40 6.15 -11.05 -14.65
C ALA A 40 4.94 -11.60 -15.40
N LYS A 41 4.64 -12.89 -15.15
CA LYS A 41 3.46 -13.55 -15.74
C LYS A 41 2.16 -12.91 -15.27
N LEU A 42 2.01 -12.68 -13.99
CA LEU A 42 0.82 -12.02 -13.42
C LEU A 42 0.56 -10.66 -14.06
N ARG A 43 1.62 -9.85 -14.20
CA ARG A 43 1.53 -8.53 -14.86
C ARG A 43 1.08 -8.67 -16.31
N GLN A 44 1.66 -9.62 -17.07
CA GLN A 44 1.30 -9.84 -18.45
C GLN A 44 -0.16 -10.31 -18.59
N ASP A 45 -0.60 -11.26 -17.76
CA ASP A 45 -1.98 -11.75 -17.73
C ASP A 45 -2.99 -10.62 -17.47
N ILE A 46 -2.62 -9.64 -16.62
CA ILE A 46 -3.46 -8.46 -16.36
C ILE A 46 -3.53 -7.57 -17.60
N TYR A 47 -2.40 -7.26 -18.22
CA TYR A 47 -2.38 -6.45 -19.44
C TYR A 47 -3.20 -7.08 -20.58
N ASP A 48 -3.08 -8.39 -20.76
CA ASP A 48 -3.78 -9.14 -21.82
C ASP A 48 -5.31 -9.20 -21.57
N GLY A 49 -5.72 -9.17 -20.31
CA GLY A 49 -7.15 -9.22 -19.93
C GLY A 49 -7.84 -7.87 -19.84
N CYS A 50 -7.09 -6.77 -19.83
CA CYS A 50 -7.64 -5.44 -19.63
C CYS A 50 -7.95 -4.72 -20.93
N THR A 51 -9.06 -3.96 -20.96
CA THR A 51 -9.44 -3.11 -22.11
C THR A 51 -8.59 -1.86 -22.24
N ALA A 52 -7.99 -1.41 -21.15
CA ALA A 52 -7.04 -0.30 -21.09
C ALA A 52 -5.85 -0.71 -20.22
N LYS A 53 -4.66 -0.23 -20.57
CA LYS A 53 -3.45 -0.52 -19.79
C LYS A 53 -3.50 0.21 -18.44
N PRO A 54 -3.56 -0.52 -17.29
CA PRO A 54 -3.50 0.11 -15.99
C PRO A 54 -2.06 0.49 -15.61
N ILE A 55 -1.91 1.36 -14.63
CA ILE A 55 -0.68 1.52 -13.86
C ILE A 55 -0.54 0.30 -12.97
N ILE A 56 0.57 -0.41 -13.07
CA ILE A 56 0.87 -1.56 -12.22
C ILE A 56 1.72 -1.15 -11.03
N GLN A 57 1.19 -1.40 -9.85
CA GLN A 57 1.85 -1.17 -8.57
C GLN A 57 2.12 -2.48 -7.86
N TYR A 58 3.38 -2.72 -7.48
CA TYR A 58 3.77 -3.90 -6.73
C TYR A 58 3.79 -3.63 -5.23
N GLY A 59 2.97 -4.39 -4.47
CA GLY A 59 3.03 -4.53 -3.02
C GLY A 59 4.00 -5.67 -2.67
N ILE A 60 5.22 -5.34 -2.26
CA ILE A 60 6.30 -6.31 -2.08
C ILE A 60 6.79 -6.38 -0.62
N ALA A 61 5.94 -6.00 0.32
CA ALA A 61 6.31 -5.85 1.73
C ALA A 61 6.91 -7.12 2.36
N ASN A 62 6.37 -8.30 2.02
CA ASN A 62 6.78 -9.57 2.65
C ASN A 62 8.04 -10.21 2.02
N GLY A 63 8.52 -9.70 0.90
CA GLY A 63 9.75 -10.21 0.28
C GLY A 63 11.01 -9.76 1.02
N ARG A 64 12.08 -10.55 0.94
CA ARG A 64 13.39 -10.14 1.45
C ARG A 64 13.92 -8.95 0.68
N PHE A 65 14.54 -7.98 1.34
CA PHE A 65 14.96 -6.74 0.70
C PHE A 65 15.83 -6.92 -0.55
N PRO A 66 16.81 -7.86 -0.60
CA PRO A 66 17.55 -8.12 -1.83
C PRO A 66 16.68 -8.56 -2.99
N GLN A 67 15.70 -9.44 -2.76
CA GLN A 67 14.78 -9.93 -3.78
C GLN A 67 13.80 -8.84 -4.24
N ARG A 68 13.36 -7.95 -3.33
CA ARG A 68 12.55 -6.80 -3.70
C ARG A 68 13.32 -5.89 -4.68
N LYS A 69 14.62 -5.68 -4.44
CA LYS A 69 15.50 -4.92 -5.34
C LYS A 69 15.65 -5.63 -6.69
N GLU A 70 15.88 -6.94 -6.67
CA GLU A 70 15.98 -7.76 -7.89
C GLU A 70 14.70 -7.65 -8.72
N LEU A 71 13.52 -7.82 -8.11
CA LEU A 71 12.24 -7.68 -8.79
C LEU A 71 12.05 -6.30 -9.42
N MET A 72 12.41 -5.22 -8.69
CA MET A 72 12.34 -3.86 -9.22
C MET A 72 13.27 -3.65 -10.42
N ILE A 73 14.49 -4.18 -10.38
CA ILE A 73 15.48 -4.05 -11.44
C ILE A 73 15.06 -4.84 -12.67
N ASP A 74 14.61 -6.08 -12.46
CA ASP A 74 14.21 -6.99 -13.54
C ASP A 74 12.97 -6.49 -14.28
N GLN A 75 11.94 -6.09 -13.55
CA GLN A 75 10.62 -5.85 -14.15
C GLN A 75 10.24 -4.39 -14.31
N ARG A 76 10.85 -3.48 -13.56
CA ARG A 76 10.56 -2.03 -13.62
C ARG A 76 9.06 -1.76 -13.66
N PRO A 77 8.30 -2.06 -12.58
CA PRO A 77 6.89 -1.74 -12.52
C PRO A 77 6.69 -0.23 -12.61
N ASP A 78 5.47 0.22 -12.93
CA ASP A 78 5.17 1.66 -12.93
C ASP A 78 5.31 2.25 -11.53
N MET A 79 4.89 1.48 -10.51
CA MET A 79 4.96 1.88 -9.09
C MET A 79 5.33 0.69 -8.19
N ILE A 80 5.86 1.02 -7.02
CA ILE A 80 5.92 0.11 -5.86
C ILE A 80 5.28 0.78 -4.65
N SER A 81 4.76 0.00 -3.72
CA SER A 81 4.38 0.48 -2.39
C SER A 81 5.39 0.06 -1.33
N THR A 82 5.55 0.90 -0.32
CA THR A 82 6.29 0.57 0.89
C THR A 82 5.84 1.43 2.06
N CYS A 83 5.79 0.84 3.24
CA CYS A 83 5.43 1.55 4.46
C CYS A 83 6.52 2.54 4.85
N PHE A 84 6.14 3.80 5.05
CA PHE A 84 7.06 4.88 5.41
C PHE A 84 7.18 5.11 6.92
N ASN A 85 6.61 4.22 7.70
CA ASN A 85 6.75 4.18 9.17
C ASN A 85 6.77 2.73 9.66
N PRO A 86 7.45 2.43 10.78
CA PRO A 86 7.22 1.20 11.51
C PRO A 86 5.74 1.12 11.89
N HIS A 87 5.13 -0.04 11.78
CA HIS A 87 3.74 -0.26 12.13
C HIS A 87 3.54 -1.69 12.62
N ASP A 88 2.47 -1.92 13.30
CA ASP A 88 1.92 -3.23 13.60
C ASP A 88 0.45 -3.26 13.18
N GLU A 89 -0.01 -4.44 12.79
CA GLU A 89 -1.38 -4.70 12.37
C GLU A 89 -1.94 -5.86 13.18
N CYS A 90 -3.20 -5.73 13.60
CA CYS A 90 -3.91 -6.75 14.35
C CYS A 90 -5.22 -7.09 13.62
N PHE A 91 -5.23 -8.22 12.94
CA PHE A 91 -6.40 -8.71 12.19
C PHE A 91 -7.26 -9.61 13.07
N ASP A 92 -8.29 -9.02 13.68
CA ASP A 92 -9.27 -9.68 14.55
C ASP A 92 -10.65 -9.62 13.88
N TYR A 93 -10.85 -10.45 12.86
CA TYR A 93 -12.09 -10.45 12.08
C TYR A 93 -13.09 -11.52 12.50
N GLU A 94 -12.61 -12.60 13.14
CA GLU A 94 -13.42 -13.78 13.43
C GLU A 94 -13.55 -13.96 14.95
N PRO A 95 -14.74 -13.77 15.51
CA PRO A 95 -14.98 -14.02 16.94
C PRO A 95 -14.54 -15.44 17.34
N GLY A 96 -13.69 -15.52 18.36
CA GLY A 96 -13.20 -16.79 18.92
C GLY A 96 -11.98 -17.37 18.23
N ARG A 97 -11.39 -16.68 17.26
CA ARG A 97 -10.03 -16.97 16.76
C ARG A 97 -9.02 -16.02 17.34
N GLU A 98 -7.79 -16.49 17.52
CA GLU A 98 -6.69 -15.61 17.88
C GLU A 98 -6.44 -14.61 16.76
N PRO A 99 -6.21 -13.34 17.09
CA PRO A 99 -5.85 -12.33 16.11
C PRO A 99 -4.59 -12.71 15.33
N VAL A 100 -4.53 -12.33 14.05
CA VAL A 100 -3.30 -12.39 13.28
C VAL A 100 -2.58 -11.07 13.44
N GLU A 101 -1.39 -11.10 14.02
CA GLU A 101 -0.56 -9.93 14.24
C GLU A 101 0.60 -9.88 13.24
N LEU A 102 0.80 -8.71 12.65
CA LEU A 102 1.90 -8.43 11.73
C LEU A 102 2.69 -7.23 12.24
N TYR A 103 4.02 -7.33 12.17
CA TYR A 103 4.94 -6.27 12.58
C TYR A 103 5.82 -5.87 11.41
N GLY A 104 5.81 -4.60 11.07
CA GLY A 104 6.62 -4.02 10.01
C GLY A 104 7.67 -3.05 10.55
N LEU A 105 8.95 -3.43 10.50
CA LEU A 105 10.07 -2.59 10.88
C LEU A 105 10.69 -1.95 9.65
N HIS A 106 10.32 -0.70 9.37
CA HIS A 106 10.82 0.06 8.21
C HIS A 106 11.83 1.09 8.68
N ASN A 107 13.09 0.69 8.75
CA ASN A 107 14.14 1.60 9.17
C ASN A 107 14.50 2.61 8.06
N ARG A 108 14.96 3.81 8.45
CA ARG A 108 15.26 4.88 7.48
C ARG A 108 16.34 4.53 6.45
N PRO A 109 17.44 3.81 6.77
CA PRO A 109 18.41 3.39 5.76
C PRO A 109 17.78 2.53 4.66
N GLU A 110 16.84 1.64 4.98
CA GLU A 110 16.12 0.84 4.00
C GLU A 110 15.20 1.72 3.13
N LEU A 111 14.46 2.65 3.74
CA LEU A 111 13.63 3.61 2.99
C LEU A 111 14.46 4.49 2.06
N GLU A 112 15.64 4.95 2.50
CA GLU A 112 16.56 5.72 1.66
C GLU A 112 17.03 4.89 0.46
N GLU A 113 17.36 3.63 0.67
CA GLU A 113 17.78 2.74 -0.41
C GLU A 113 16.62 2.44 -1.38
N TYR A 114 15.39 2.24 -0.89
CA TYR A 114 14.21 2.15 -1.74
C TYR A 114 14.03 3.38 -2.62
N CYS A 115 14.07 4.55 -2.03
CA CYS A 115 13.94 5.81 -2.76
C CYS A 115 15.06 5.99 -3.80
N ARG A 116 16.30 5.60 -3.46
CA ARG A 116 17.43 5.66 -4.38
C ARG A 116 17.23 4.74 -5.58
N VAL A 117 16.94 3.46 -5.33
CA VAL A 117 16.77 2.45 -6.39
C VAL A 117 15.59 2.80 -7.30
N THR A 118 14.45 3.14 -6.73
CA THR A 118 13.27 3.54 -7.53
C THR A 118 13.54 4.80 -8.35
N GLY A 119 14.23 5.78 -7.77
CA GLY A 119 14.61 7.01 -8.49
C GLY A 119 15.54 6.75 -9.67
N GLU A 120 16.51 5.85 -9.53
CA GLU A 120 17.42 5.43 -10.61
C GLU A 120 16.70 4.65 -11.72
N LEU A 121 15.72 3.84 -11.37
CA LEU A 121 14.93 3.04 -12.31
C LEU A 121 13.78 3.81 -12.97
N GLY A 122 13.43 4.99 -12.46
CA GLY A 122 12.25 5.75 -12.90
C GLY A 122 10.93 5.13 -12.41
N VAL A 123 10.97 4.27 -11.39
CA VAL A 123 9.80 3.66 -10.76
C VAL A 123 9.23 4.63 -9.73
N LYS A 124 7.91 4.82 -9.71
CA LYS A 124 7.24 5.66 -8.72
C LYS A 124 7.08 4.89 -7.42
N ILE A 125 7.39 5.55 -6.30
CA ILE A 125 7.14 4.98 -4.98
C ILE A 125 5.83 5.52 -4.40
N GLU A 126 5.00 4.64 -3.84
CA GLU A 126 3.90 4.97 -2.96
C GLU A 126 4.40 4.88 -1.52
N ALA A 127 4.24 5.97 -0.77
CA ALA A 127 4.53 5.99 0.65
C ALA A 127 3.26 5.62 1.43
N GLU A 128 3.19 4.40 1.91
CA GLU A 128 2.10 3.94 2.77
C GLU A 128 2.25 4.51 4.18
N CYS A 129 1.19 5.19 4.65
CA CYS A 129 1.19 5.92 5.91
C CYS A 129 0.02 5.47 6.79
N PHE A 130 0.32 4.62 7.77
CA PHE A 130 -0.64 4.17 8.79
C PHE A 130 -0.87 5.24 9.87
N HIS A 131 0.08 6.16 10.01
CA HIS A 131 -0.04 7.36 10.83
C HIS A 131 0.77 8.50 10.21
N TYR A 132 0.56 9.72 10.69
CA TYR A 132 1.17 10.92 10.09
C TYR A 132 2.72 10.93 10.09
N GLY A 133 3.36 10.15 10.94
CA GLY A 133 4.83 9.98 10.93
C GLY A 133 5.38 9.46 9.60
N GLY A 134 4.58 8.70 8.82
CA GLY A 134 4.94 8.29 7.46
C GLY A 134 5.06 9.48 6.51
N VAL A 135 4.16 10.46 6.59
CA VAL A 135 4.24 11.71 5.81
C VAL A 135 5.51 12.48 6.13
N TRP A 136 5.88 12.56 7.43
CA TRP A 136 7.12 13.18 7.85
C TRP A 136 8.36 12.49 7.25
N ASN A 137 8.38 11.14 7.23
CA ASN A 137 9.47 10.39 6.59
C ASN A 137 9.53 10.66 5.08
N ALA A 138 8.38 10.68 4.38
CA ALA A 138 8.33 11.00 2.94
C ALA A 138 8.84 12.42 2.67
N GLN A 139 8.44 13.40 3.48
CA GLN A 139 8.94 14.77 3.40
C GLN A 139 10.46 14.83 3.63
N ARG A 140 10.99 14.05 4.58
CA ARG A 140 12.44 13.94 4.81
C ARG A 140 13.16 13.36 3.59
N MET A 141 12.62 12.33 2.94
CA MET A 141 13.19 11.76 1.71
C MET A 141 13.16 12.77 0.56
N LEU A 142 12.09 13.56 0.44
CA LEU A 142 12.02 14.67 -0.51
C LEU A 142 13.10 15.74 -0.25
N GLN A 143 13.27 16.16 1.01
CA GLN A 143 14.31 17.12 1.41
C GLN A 143 15.73 16.62 1.13
N LYS A 144 15.96 15.32 1.21
CA LYS A 144 17.23 14.67 0.81
C LYS A 144 17.42 14.55 -0.70
N GLY A 145 16.42 14.91 -1.51
CA GLY A 145 16.44 14.74 -2.96
C GLY A 145 16.26 13.29 -3.44
N LEU A 146 15.86 12.40 -2.53
CA LEU A 146 15.63 10.97 -2.82
C LEU A 146 14.24 10.70 -3.41
N LEU A 147 13.26 11.54 -3.10
CA LEU A 147 11.96 11.57 -3.76
C LEU A 147 11.81 12.81 -4.64
N LYS A 148 10.98 12.71 -5.68
CA LYS A 148 10.64 13.82 -6.58
C LYS A 148 9.13 14.01 -6.63
N PRO A 149 8.64 15.27 -6.63
CA PRO A 149 7.22 15.55 -6.79
C PRO A 149 6.66 15.04 -8.14
N PRO A 150 5.38 14.73 -8.21
CA PRO A 150 4.46 14.61 -7.07
C PRO A 150 4.82 13.38 -6.22
N VAL A 151 4.84 13.52 -4.89
CA VAL A 151 5.03 12.41 -3.97
C VAL A 151 3.65 11.76 -3.73
N TRP A 152 3.56 10.44 -3.88
CA TRP A 152 2.30 9.71 -3.73
C TRP A 152 2.21 9.08 -2.35
N ILE A 153 1.16 9.44 -1.60
CA ILE A 153 0.89 8.96 -0.24
C ILE A 153 -0.38 8.11 -0.25
N THR A 154 -0.39 7.04 0.51
CA THR A 154 -1.63 6.34 0.89
C THR A 154 -1.87 6.49 2.38
N PHE A 155 -3.01 7.06 2.74
CA PHE A 155 -3.48 7.10 4.11
C PHE A 155 -4.32 5.87 4.43
N PHE A 156 -3.92 5.13 5.45
CA PHE A 156 -4.67 3.99 5.96
C PHE A 156 -5.43 4.39 7.23
N LEU A 157 -6.77 4.31 7.18
CA LEU A 157 -7.65 4.63 8.30
C LEU A 157 -8.44 3.40 8.73
N GLY A 158 -8.59 3.23 10.04
CA GLY A 158 -9.32 2.09 10.61
C GLY A 158 -8.56 0.76 10.58
N TRP A 159 -7.32 0.74 10.14
CA TRP A 159 -6.43 -0.41 10.23
C TRP A 159 -6.02 -0.60 11.69
N ARG A 160 -6.38 -1.76 12.26
CA ARG A 160 -6.14 -2.07 13.67
C ARG A 160 -4.68 -2.37 13.92
N GLY A 161 -4.19 -1.99 15.11
CA GLY A 161 -2.82 -2.16 15.54
C GLY A 161 -2.29 -0.91 16.23
N GLY A 162 -1.03 -0.89 16.61
CA GLY A 162 -0.41 0.23 17.34
C GLY A 162 -0.28 1.51 16.54
N SER A 163 -0.38 1.44 15.21
CA SER A 163 -0.35 2.60 14.31
C SER A 163 -1.75 3.08 13.89
N TYR A 164 -2.77 2.69 14.61
CA TYR A 164 -4.16 2.97 14.29
C TYR A 164 -4.46 4.46 14.11
N THR A 165 -4.96 4.80 12.93
CA THR A 165 -5.58 6.10 12.65
C THR A 165 -7.10 5.89 12.55
N PRO A 166 -7.92 6.56 13.37
CA PRO A 166 -9.35 6.32 13.39
C PRO A 166 -10.00 6.66 12.03
N PRO A 167 -10.98 5.87 11.56
CA PRO A 167 -11.69 6.12 10.31
C PRO A 167 -12.76 7.21 10.51
N THR A 168 -12.33 8.44 10.71
CA THR A 168 -13.21 9.59 10.92
C THR A 168 -12.92 10.71 9.94
N ALA A 169 -13.91 11.58 9.70
CA ALA A 169 -13.76 12.75 8.85
C ALA A 169 -12.70 13.71 9.43
N GLU A 170 -12.59 13.83 10.73
CA GLU A 170 -11.60 14.67 11.40
C GLU A 170 -10.17 14.17 11.14
N ALA A 171 -9.94 12.86 11.20
CA ALA A 171 -8.65 12.28 10.90
C ALA A 171 -8.27 12.49 9.41
N MET A 172 -9.24 12.32 8.50
CA MET A 172 -9.04 12.59 7.07
C MET A 172 -8.73 14.07 6.82
N LEU A 173 -9.49 15.00 7.43
CA LEU A 173 -9.23 16.43 7.34
C LEU A 173 -7.87 16.81 7.90
N TYR A 174 -7.47 16.23 9.05
CA TYR A 174 -6.15 16.44 9.63
C TYR A 174 -5.05 16.04 8.64
N ASN A 175 -5.13 14.84 8.08
CA ASN A 175 -4.16 14.35 7.10
C ASN A 175 -4.10 15.26 5.85
N HIS A 176 -5.25 15.66 5.32
CA HIS A 176 -5.34 16.55 4.16
C HIS A 176 -4.74 17.93 4.43
N HIS A 177 -5.09 18.57 5.55
CA HIS A 177 -4.64 19.91 5.88
C HIS A 177 -3.14 20.00 6.16
N HIS A 178 -2.54 18.90 6.59
CA HIS A 178 -1.11 18.85 6.92
C HIS A 178 -0.27 18.22 5.82
N LEU A 179 -0.90 17.84 4.70
CA LEU A 179 -0.17 17.27 3.55
C LEU A 179 0.74 18.34 2.93
N PRO A 180 2.05 18.09 2.77
CA PRO A 180 2.96 19.06 2.16
C PRO A 180 2.60 19.38 0.71
N GLU A 181 2.96 20.57 0.24
CA GLU A 181 2.82 20.93 -1.16
C GLU A 181 3.60 19.96 -2.07
N GLY A 182 3.02 19.64 -3.23
CA GLY A 182 3.58 18.68 -4.18
C GLY A 182 3.32 17.22 -3.84
N PHE A 183 2.51 16.94 -2.79
CA PHE A 183 2.07 15.60 -2.45
C PHE A 183 0.68 15.35 -3.01
N LEU A 184 0.46 14.14 -3.53
CA LEU A 184 -0.83 13.59 -3.89
C LEU A 184 -1.15 12.44 -2.94
N TYR A 185 -2.43 12.17 -2.73
CA TYR A 185 -2.80 11.08 -1.84
C TYR A 185 -3.98 10.27 -2.37
N ASN A 186 -4.02 9.03 -1.96
CA ASN A 186 -5.22 8.22 -1.90
C ASN A 186 -5.51 7.82 -0.45
N THR A 187 -6.69 7.27 -0.23
CA THR A 187 -7.16 6.86 1.09
C THR A 187 -7.72 5.44 1.00
N SER A 188 -7.29 4.59 1.92
CA SER A 188 -7.82 3.26 2.19
C SER A 188 -8.49 3.25 3.56
N VAL A 189 -9.65 2.59 3.68
CA VAL A 189 -10.42 2.54 4.93
C VAL A 189 -10.84 1.11 5.23
N MET A 190 -10.37 0.56 6.34
CA MET A 190 -10.66 -0.82 6.74
C MET A 190 -11.99 -0.97 7.52
N ASP A 191 -12.60 0.10 7.99
CA ASP A 191 -13.88 0.03 8.70
C ASP A 191 -15.06 -0.10 7.73
N PRO A 192 -15.87 -1.19 7.78
CA PRO A 192 -16.96 -1.42 6.83
C PRO A 192 -18.15 -0.44 7.00
N ALA A 193 -18.31 0.18 8.17
CA ALA A 193 -19.38 1.15 8.41
C ALA A 193 -19.00 2.57 7.97
N GLU A 194 -17.70 2.88 8.00
CA GLU A 194 -17.20 4.24 7.72
C GLU A 194 -16.53 4.36 6.33
N GLN A 195 -16.19 3.25 5.67
CA GLN A 195 -15.45 3.24 4.41
C GLN A 195 -15.98 4.26 3.41
N TRP A 196 -17.24 4.12 2.99
CA TRP A 196 -17.77 4.96 1.92
C TRP A 196 -17.92 6.43 2.31
N LYS A 197 -18.19 6.71 3.59
CA LYS A 197 -18.27 8.08 4.11
C LYS A 197 -16.91 8.77 4.00
N ILE A 198 -15.85 8.10 4.50
CA ILE A 198 -14.50 8.67 4.52
C ILE A 198 -13.91 8.76 3.10
N LEU A 199 -14.11 7.75 2.26
CA LEU A 199 -13.69 7.80 0.86
C LEU A 199 -14.41 8.95 0.11
N THR A 200 -15.67 9.21 0.40
CA THR A 200 -16.39 10.37 -0.16
C THR A 200 -15.76 11.69 0.29
N VAL A 201 -15.40 11.81 1.57
CA VAL A 201 -14.68 13.01 2.07
C VAL A 201 -13.34 13.16 1.34
N ALA A 202 -12.57 12.08 1.18
CA ALA A 202 -11.29 12.13 0.48
C ALA A 202 -11.44 12.64 -0.97
N ILE A 203 -12.47 12.18 -1.69
CA ILE A 203 -12.78 12.63 -3.07
C ILE A 203 -13.16 14.13 -3.10
N ILE A 204 -14.03 14.57 -2.18
CA ILE A 204 -14.45 15.98 -2.10
C ILE A 204 -13.25 16.90 -1.83
N LEU A 205 -12.26 16.44 -1.08
CA LEU A 205 -11.02 17.15 -0.81
C LEU A 205 -10.00 17.09 -1.97
N GLY A 206 -10.34 16.45 -3.10
CA GLY A 206 -9.47 16.33 -4.27
C GLY A 206 -8.46 15.18 -4.21
N GLY A 207 -8.61 14.25 -3.26
CA GLY A 207 -7.81 13.04 -3.17
C GLY A 207 -8.34 11.90 -4.06
N HIS A 208 -7.61 10.81 -4.04
CA HIS A 208 -7.96 9.55 -4.68
C HIS A 208 -8.39 8.52 -3.63
N VAL A 209 -8.91 7.39 -4.09
CA VAL A 209 -9.36 6.31 -3.21
C VAL A 209 -8.76 4.97 -3.61
N ARG A 210 -8.47 4.15 -2.62
CA ARG A 210 -8.05 2.77 -2.77
C ARG A 210 -9.15 1.88 -2.15
N VAL A 211 -9.60 0.89 -2.91
CA VAL A 211 -10.59 -0.11 -2.50
C VAL A 211 -10.19 -1.48 -3.00
N GLY A 212 -10.51 -2.50 -2.25
CA GLY A 212 -10.24 -3.88 -2.61
C GLY A 212 -10.46 -4.83 -1.45
N MET A 213 -10.47 -6.12 -1.75
CA MET A 213 -10.69 -7.18 -0.76
C MET A 213 -9.60 -7.22 0.33
N GLU A 214 -8.39 -6.77 0.00
CA GLU A 214 -7.27 -6.64 0.93
C GLU A 214 -7.55 -5.58 1.98
N ASP A 215 -8.02 -4.40 1.53
CA ASP A 215 -8.24 -3.26 2.42
C ASP A 215 -9.53 -3.40 3.22
N ASN A 216 -10.61 -3.84 2.56
CA ASN A 216 -11.89 -4.03 3.19
C ASN A 216 -12.74 -5.05 2.41
N PRO A 217 -12.93 -6.26 2.94
CA PRO A 217 -13.70 -7.29 2.26
C PRO A 217 -15.20 -7.05 2.29
N PHE A 218 -15.67 -5.97 2.93
CA PHE A 218 -17.08 -5.67 3.07
C PHE A 218 -17.55 -4.61 2.07
N LEU A 219 -18.71 -4.84 1.48
CA LEU A 219 -19.43 -3.83 0.71
C LEU A 219 -20.11 -2.82 1.64
N SER A 220 -20.63 -3.32 2.75
CA SER A 220 -21.21 -2.53 3.85
C SER A 220 -21.08 -3.33 5.15
N ALA A 221 -21.40 -2.72 6.30
CA ALA A 221 -21.36 -3.41 7.58
C ALA A 221 -22.21 -4.69 7.56
N GLY A 222 -21.56 -5.84 7.71
CA GLY A 222 -22.20 -7.16 7.69
C GLY A 222 -22.45 -7.76 6.31
N GLU A 223 -22.06 -7.09 5.22
CA GLU A 223 -22.22 -7.59 3.85
C GLU A 223 -20.86 -7.72 3.16
N TYR A 224 -20.43 -8.93 2.87
CA TYR A 224 -19.20 -9.19 2.12
C TYR A 224 -19.35 -8.81 0.64
N ALA A 225 -18.30 -8.22 0.09
CA ALA A 225 -18.18 -8.03 -1.35
C ALA A 225 -18.12 -9.41 -2.06
N LYS A 226 -18.76 -9.52 -3.20
CA LYS A 226 -18.81 -10.79 -3.96
C LYS A 226 -17.58 -11.02 -4.84
N SER A 227 -16.76 -10.05 -5.03
CA SER A 227 -15.44 -10.07 -5.72
C SER A 227 -15.01 -8.66 -6.08
#